data_fba48a78930d183f118beff0337bc5b8
#
_entry.id   fba48a78930d183f118beff0337bc5b8
#
_cell.length_a   1.000
_cell.length_b   1.000
_cell.length_c   1.000
_cell.angle_alpha   90.00
_cell.angle_beta   90.00
_cell.angle_gamma   90.00
#
_symmetry.space_group_name_H-M   'P 1'
#
loop_
_entity.id
_entity.type
_entity.pdbx_description
1 polymer ?
#
loop_
_entity_poly.entity_id
_entity_poly.type
_entity_poly.pdbx_seq_one_letter_code
_entity_poly.pdbx_strand_id
1 'polypeptide(L)'
;MLFTIVIEKRAIKDAQKAIDYYDEELIGLGKKFNDSLDKHITTIAKNPFYQLRYKDYRALPIKKFPFLILFYINEPSKTVFITAIFHTKQNTKKLPK
;
A
#
# COMPACT_ATOMS: atom_id res chain seq x y z
N MET A 1 -17.14 -3.03 -11.15
CA MET A 1 -16.15 -2.48 -12.11
C MET A 1 -14.81 -2.28 -11.38
N LEU A 2 -13.72 -2.68 -12.00
CA LEU A 2 -12.40 -2.53 -11.40
C LEU A 2 -11.81 -1.16 -11.72
N PHE A 3 -11.14 -0.59 -10.73
CA PHE A 3 -10.33 0.61 -10.94
C PHE A 3 -8.97 0.20 -11.47
N THR A 4 -8.37 1.06 -12.28
CA THR A 4 -7.00 0.88 -12.72
C THR A 4 -6.06 1.20 -11.57
N ILE A 5 -5.03 0.38 -11.36
CA ILE A 5 -4.05 0.61 -10.30
C ILE A 5 -2.76 1.12 -10.91
N VAL A 6 -2.27 2.24 -10.39
CA VAL A 6 -0.95 2.77 -10.70
C VAL A 6 -0.14 2.76 -9.41
N ILE A 7 0.99 2.09 -9.40
CA ILE A 7 1.86 2.03 -8.23
C ILE A 7 3.01 3.00 -8.45
N GLU A 8 3.06 4.06 -7.64
CA GLU A 8 4.08 5.08 -7.78
C GLU A 8 5.46 4.57 -7.36
N LYS A 9 6.51 5.20 -7.87
CA LYS A 9 7.89 4.75 -7.63
C LYS A 9 8.22 4.61 -6.14
N ARG A 10 7.76 5.54 -5.32
CA ARG A 10 7.98 5.47 -3.88
C ARG A 10 7.38 4.20 -3.29
N ALA A 11 6.16 3.86 -3.70
CA ALA A 11 5.49 2.67 -3.19
C ALA A 11 6.23 1.39 -3.62
N ILE A 12 6.74 1.36 -4.84
CA ILE A 12 7.52 0.22 -5.33
C ILE A 12 8.78 0.05 -4.47
N LYS A 13 9.48 1.15 -4.18
CA LYS A 13 10.68 1.12 -3.34
C LYS A 13 10.33 0.69 -1.91
N ASP A 14 9.24 1.21 -1.37
CA ASP A 14 8.79 0.84 -0.02
C ASP A 14 8.51 -0.66 0.06
N ALA A 15 7.81 -1.19 -0.93
CA ALA A 15 7.50 -2.62 -0.98
C ALA A 15 8.76 -3.47 -1.07
N GLN A 16 9.71 -3.07 -1.90
CA GLN A 16 10.96 -3.81 -2.05
C GLN A 16 11.77 -3.83 -0.75
N LYS A 17 11.83 -2.69 -0.07
CA LYS A 17 12.51 -2.62 1.23
C LYS A 17 11.87 -3.57 2.25
N ALA A 18 10.54 -3.62 2.27
CA ALA A 18 9.83 -4.51 3.20
C ALA A 18 10.09 -5.98 2.86
N ILE A 19 10.06 -6.32 1.58
CA ILE A 19 10.34 -7.68 1.12
C ILE A 19 11.74 -8.10 1.54
N ASP A 20 12.74 -7.25 1.28
CA ASP A 20 14.13 -7.53 1.62
C ASP A 20 14.31 -7.69 3.13
N TYR A 21 13.67 -6.82 3.92
CA TYR A 21 13.73 -6.90 5.37
C TYR A 21 13.20 -8.25 5.87
N TYR A 22 12.03 -8.65 5.36
CA TYR A 22 11.43 -9.90 5.82
C TYR A 22 12.20 -11.13 5.35
N ASP A 23 12.80 -11.08 4.16
CA ASP A 23 13.63 -12.19 3.68
C ASP A 23 14.92 -12.34 4.51
N GLU A 24 15.45 -11.24 5.03
CA GLU A 24 16.60 -11.30 5.94
C GLU A 24 16.20 -11.94 7.28
N GLU A 25 14.96 -11.69 7.73
CA GLU A 25 14.47 -12.29 8.96
C GLU A 25 14.20 -13.78 8.82
N LEU A 26 13.61 -14.18 7.69
CA LEU A 26 13.25 -15.57 7.44
C LEU A 26 13.06 -15.77 5.93
N ILE A 27 13.78 -16.72 5.37
CA ILE A 27 13.68 -17.03 3.93
C ILE A 27 12.21 -17.35 3.57
N GLY A 28 11.70 -16.68 2.55
CA GLY A 28 10.33 -16.86 2.09
C GLY A 28 9.32 -15.92 2.74
N LEU A 29 9.70 -15.22 3.81
CA LEU A 29 8.76 -14.30 4.47
C LEU A 29 8.48 -13.08 3.59
N GLY A 30 9.46 -12.61 2.82
CA GLY A 30 9.25 -11.51 1.88
C GLY A 30 8.22 -11.86 0.83
N LYS A 31 8.21 -13.11 0.35
CA LYS A 31 7.19 -13.56 -0.59
C LYS A 31 5.80 -13.54 0.05
N LYS A 32 5.68 -13.96 1.30
CA LYS A 32 4.40 -13.91 2.02
C LYS A 32 3.90 -12.48 2.14
N PHE A 33 4.80 -11.54 2.46
CA PHE A 33 4.43 -10.14 2.52
C PHE A 33 3.94 -9.65 1.15
N ASN A 34 4.68 -9.96 0.09
CA ASN A 34 4.31 -9.52 -1.25
C ASN A 34 2.97 -10.12 -1.70
N ASP A 35 2.73 -11.39 -1.40
CA ASP A 35 1.45 -12.03 -1.73
C ASP A 35 0.30 -11.34 -0.99
N SER A 36 0.49 -11.00 0.27
CA SER A 36 -0.52 -10.26 1.05
C SER A 36 -0.76 -8.87 0.48
N LEU A 37 0.32 -8.18 0.11
CA LEU A 37 0.24 -6.86 -0.52
C LEU A 37 -0.59 -6.92 -1.80
N ASP A 38 -0.31 -7.91 -2.67
CA ASP A 38 -1.05 -8.07 -3.93
C ASP A 38 -2.53 -8.31 -3.69
N LYS A 39 -2.88 -9.13 -2.71
CA LYS A 39 -4.27 -9.38 -2.36
C LYS A 39 -4.98 -8.10 -1.92
N HIS A 40 -4.32 -7.28 -1.13
CA HIS A 40 -4.91 -6.03 -0.66
C HIS A 40 -5.04 -5.02 -1.80
N ILE A 41 -4.07 -4.96 -2.71
CA ILE A 41 -4.17 -4.10 -3.89
C ILE A 41 -5.34 -4.52 -4.76
N THR A 42 -5.56 -5.83 -4.94
CA THR A 42 -6.72 -6.34 -5.68
C THR A 42 -8.02 -5.91 -5.00
N THR A 43 -8.07 -5.95 -3.68
CA THR A 43 -9.24 -5.50 -2.92
C THR A 43 -9.50 -4.01 -3.16
N ILE A 44 -8.44 -3.20 -3.17
CA ILE A 44 -8.56 -1.76 -3.46
C ILE A 44 -9.10 -1.55 -4.87
N ALA A 45 -8.63 -2.32 -5.86
CA ALA A 45 -9.10 -2.19 -7.24
C ALA A 45 -10.59 -2.46 -7.36
N LYS A 46 -11.13 -3.37 -6.55
CA LYS A 46 -12.56 -3.69 -6.55
C LYS A 46 -13.40 -2.63 -5.87
N ASN A 47 -12.89 -2.05 -4.78
CA ASN A 47 -13.60 -1.02 -4.03
C ASN A 47 -12.60 -0.19 -3.24
N PRO A 48 -12.16 0.97 -3.79
CA PRO A 48 -11.14 1.78 -3.15
C PRO A 48 -11.68 2.77 -2.11
N PHE A 49 -12.96 2.77 -1.82
CA PHE A 49 -13.59 3.80 -0.97
C PHE A 49 -13.45 3.50 0.51
N TYR A 50 -12.20 3.33 0.96
CA TYR A 50 -11.87 3.25 2.38
C TYR A 50 -11.84 4.64 2.99
N GLN A 51 -11.93 4.70 4.31
CA GLN A 51 -11.96 5.97 5.02
C GLN A 51 -10.75 6.84 4.72
N LEU A 52 -10.99 8.14 4.50
CA LEU A 52 -9.91 9.12 4.35
C LEU A 52 -9.14 9.22 5.67
N ARG A 53 -7.82 9.23 5.58
CA ARG A 53 -6.94 9.29 6.76
C ARG A 53 -6.09 10.55 6.78
N TYR A 54 -5.59 10.95 5.61
CA TYR A 54 -4.64 12.07 5.50
C TYR A 54 -5.04 12.91 4.31
N LYS A 55 -5.77 14.00 4.55
CA LYS A 55 -6.30 14.85 3.47
C LYS A 55 -7.09 14.01 2.47
N ASP A 56 -6.63 13.93 1.22
CA ASP A 56 -7.31 13.15 0.18
C ASP A 56 -6.84 11.71 0.11
N TYR A 57 -5.98 11.30 1.04
CA TYR A 57 -5.41 9.96 1.04
C TYR A 57 -6.24 8.99 1.87
N ARG A 58 -6.37 7.78 1.34
CA ARG A 58 -7.00 6.68 2.03
C ARG A 58 -5.93 5.67 2.41
N ALA A 59 -6.21 4.84 3.40
CA ALA A 59 -5.25 3.84 3.84
C ALA A 59 -5.94 2.51 4.09
N LEU A 60 -5.26 1.43 3.70
CA LEU A 60 -5.71 0.07 3.98
C LEU A 60 -4.58 -0.66 4.70
N PRO A 61 -4.80 -1.10 5.96
CA PRO A 61 -3.81 -1.90 6.66
C PRO A 61 -3.60 -3.25 5.98
N ILE A 62 -2.34 -3.68 5.93
CA ILE A 62 -2.00 -5.01 5.42
C ILE A 62 -2.16 -6.00 6.57
N LYS A 63 -3.00 -7.02 6.38
CA LYS A 63 -3.26 -8.02 7.42
C LYS A 63 -1.98 -8.76 7.79
N LYS A 64 -1.72 -8.93 9.10
CA LYS A 64 -0.58 -9.66 9.66
C LYS A 64 0.77 -8.98 9.53
N PHE A 65 0.82 -7.82 8.91
CA PHE A 65 2.06 -7.04 8.76
C PHE A 65 1.80 -5.60 9.20
N PRO A 66 2.76 -4.97 9.89
CA PRO A 66 2.55 -3.61 10.42
C PRO A 66 2.75 -2.53 9.36
N PHE A 67 2.02 -2.64 8.25
CA PHE A 67 2.11 -1.70 7.14
C PHE A 67 0.74 -1.24 6.71
N LEU A 68 0.68 -0.03 6.17
CA LEU A 68 -0.50 0.54 5.51
C LEU A 68 -0.19 0.73 4.04
N ILE A 69 -1.21 0.51 3.21
CA ILE A 69 -1.16 0.93 1.81
C ILE A 69 -1.80 2.30 1.75
N LEU A 70 -1.04 3.32 1.37
CA LEU A 70 -1.52 4.68 1.24
C LEU A 70 -1.82 4.98 -0.22
N PHE A 71 -3.02 5.47 -0.51
CA PHE A 71 -3.44 5.69 -1.90
C PHE A 71 -4.43 6.83 -2.00
N TYR A 72 -4.62 7.33 -3.23
CA TYR A 72 -5.69 8.28 -3.52
C TYR A 72 -6.40 7.87 -4.81
N ILE A 73 -7.61 8.38 -5.00
CA ILE A 73 -8.46 8.00 -6.11
C ILE A 73 -8.64 9.18 -7.05
N ASN A 74 -8.46 8.96 -8.35
CA ASN A 74 -8.90 9.88 -9.38
C ASN A 74 -10.18 9.29 -9.98
N GLU A 75 -11.33 9.81 -9.55
CA GLU A 75 -12.61 9.25 -9.96
C GLU A 75 -12.92 9.43 -11.44
N PRO A 76 -12.64 10.60 -12.05
CA PRO A 76 -12.91 10.75 -13.49
C PRO A 76 -12.22 9.69 -14.35
N SER A 77 -11.00 9.28 -14.02
CA SER A 77 -10.28 8.28 -14.78
C SER A 77 -10.43 6.87 -14.22
N LYS A 78 -11.15 6.72 -13.11
CA LYS A 78 -11.28 5.43 -12.42
C LYS A 78 -9.92 4.81 -12.11
N THR A 79 -8.99 5.63 -11.61
CA THR A 79 -7.61 5.22 -11.32
C THR A 79 -7.31 5.41 -9.86
N VAL A 80 -6.65 4.41 -9.27
CA VAL A 80 -6.13 4.47 -7.90
C VAL A 80 -4.62 4.57 -7.98
N PHE A 81 -4.05 5.57 -7.32
CA PHE A 81 -2.60 5.76 -7.24
C PHE A 81 -2.11 5.30 -5.88
N ILE A 82 -1.36 4.20 -5.86
CA ILE A 82 -0.71 3.69 -4.65
C ILE A 82 0.54 4.54 -4.42
N THR A 83 0.51 5.37 -3.38
CA THR A 83 1.54 6.38 -3.14
C THR A 83 2.68 5.86 -2.27
N ALA A 84 2.36 5.06 -1.27
CA ALA A 84 3.36 4.56 -0.33
C ALA A 84 2.89 3.29 0.33
N ILE A 85 3.86 2.46 0.74
CA ILE A 85 3.63 1.33 1.64
C ILE A 85 4.31 1.74 2.94
N PHE A 86 3.51 2.10 3.93
CA PHE A 86 3.97 2.83 5.09
C PHE A 86 3.97 1.95 6.35
N HIS A 87 5.13 1.85 6.99
CA HIS A 87 5.23 1.09 8.25
C HIS A 87 4.50 1.85 9.37
N THR A 88 3.62 1.16 10.09
CA THR A 88 2.75 1.81 11.09
C THR A 88 3.50 2.46 12.24
N LYS A 89 4.76 2.08 12.46
CA LYS A 89 5.61 2.67 13.50
C LYS A 89 6.49 3.81 13.01
N GLN A 90 6.41 4.15 11.73
CA GLN A 90 7.19 5.27 11.20
C GLN A 90 6.62 6.61 11.66
N ASN A 91 7.48 7.63 11.65
CA ASN A 91 7.08 8.97 12.03
C ASN A 91 6.06 9.52 11.03
N THR A 92 4.93 10.02 11.55
CA THR A 92 3.86 10.58 10.73
C THR A 92 4.29 11.80 9.92
N LYS A 93 5.39 12.44 10.27
CA LYS A 93 5.94 13.56 9.48
C LYS A 93 6.35 13.16 8.07
N LYS A 94 6.55 11.88 7.82
CA LYS A 94 6.89 11.37 6.49
C LYS A 94 5.68 11.14 5.60
N LEU A 95 4.48 11.30 6.14
CA LEU A 95 3.27 11.12 5.36
C LEU A 95 3.04 12.33 4.44
N PRO A 96 2.41 12.11 3.28
CA PRO A 96 2.01 13.22 2.41
C PRO A 96 1.05 14.15 3.14
N LYS A 97 1.15 15.43 2.85
CA LYS A 97 0.27 16.43 3.45
C LYS A 97 -0.66 17.04 2.43
#